data_9cb629aa07f77cf2395e5f39be7b3807
#
_entry.id   9cb629aa07f77cf2395e5f39be7b3807
#
_cell.length_a   1.000
_cell.length_b   1.000
_cell.length_c   1.000
_cell.angle_alpha   90.00
_cell.angle_beta   90.00
_cell.angle_gamma   90.00
#
_symmetry.space_group_name_H-M   'P 1'
#
loop_
_entity.id
_entity.type
_entity.pdbx_description
1 polymer ?
#
loop_
_entity_poly.entity_id
_entity_poly.type
_entity_poly.pdbx_seq_one_letter_code
_entity_poly.pdbx_strand_id
1 'polypeptide(L)'
;MSASEVAPARRAALAVLLRETRSRAPFDLAAATGVEFAGLEARDRALAYELAMGTIKRRNSLDRVVAAFSDASSSRLRPEVRESLRLGAFQLLYLDRVPAHAAVNDAVELAKAHGRRTGAFVNAVLRKVASEGRAELARLSAGDSVEATAVRYSHPDWLVALWLDELGRDAAEALMEADNRPAERCVRVNRLRATIAQAQAALSGDGITARLAREAYAEAAPDTPDALLLEGPALESSVAFREGLVTPQSRGSQLAAAIAAGSSESGTARGPARAADLCAAPGGKTSQLAALLAGWRLLAVDDEPRRVATLRANLTRLGATGVEIRERDVLAMGTDEGERGRYDVVLLDAPCSGLGTLASRPDLRWRRRAGDVRRLATLQRDLLAAAAALVAPGGALTYSVCTLTRAETLGVVDRFLAGRARDDAAGSGPSTAWTLDDLGAAYPAYRHPANGAYVQTLPSRDETTGFFVARLRRVT
;
A
#
# COMPACT_ATOMS: atom_id res chain seq x y z
N MET A 1 45.62 14.24 -0.38
CA MET A 1 44.51 13.47 -1.01
C MET A 1 43.21 14.08 -0.53
N SER A 2 42.49 14.78 -1.40
CA SER A 2 41.17 15.34 -1.09
C SER A 2 40.27 14.21 -0.63
N ALA A 3 39.57 14.39 0.52
CA ALA A 3 38.55 13.45 0.94
C ALA A 3 37.53 13.38 -0.22
N SER A 4 37.39 12.21 -0.83
CA SER A 4 36.38 11.99 -1.88
C SER A 4 35.02 12.29 -1.28
N GLU A 5 34.39 13.34 -1.77
CA GLU A 5 33.06 13.73 -1.30
C GLU A 5 32.06 12.62 -1.73
N VAL A 6 31.34 12.05 -0.76
CA VAL A 6 30.34 11.02 -1.04
C VAL A 6 29.29 11.58 -2.00
N ALA A 7 28.96 10.82 -3.04
CA ALA A 7 27.97 11.22 -4.03
C ALA A 7 26.63 11.61 -3.40
N PRO A 8 26.00 12.73 -3.83
CA PRO A 8 24.77 13.25 -3.25
C PRO A 8 23.65 12.22 -3.14
N ALA A 9 23.48 11.36 -4.16
CA ALA A 9 22.48 10.30 -4.18
C ALA A 9 22.60 9.32 -3.00
N ARG A 10 23.83 8.95 -2.62
CA ARG A 10 24.08 8.00 -1.52
C ARG A 10 23.85 8.62 -0.15
N ARG A 11 24.19 9.91 0.02
CA ARG A 11 23.87 10.65 1.25
C ARG A 11 22.35 10.75 1.45
N ALA A 12 21.65 11.12 0.40
CA ALA A 12 20.19 11.23 0.43
C ALA A 12 19.51 9.87 0.70
N ALA A 13 19.97 8.79 0.06
CA ALA A 13 19.46 7.45 0.34
C ALA A 13 19.69 7.04 1.80
N LEU A 14 20.88 7.28 2.37
CA LEU A 14 21.16 6.99 3.78
C LEU A 14 20.26 7.82 4.70
N ALA A 15 20.00 9.09 4.39
CA ALA A 15 19.10 9.93 5.18
C ALA A 15 17.67 9.36 5.24
N VAL A 16 17.12 8.90 4.11
CA VAL A 16 15.82 8.20 4.06
C VAL A 16 15.84 6.93 4.93
N LEU A 17 16.87 6.09 4.81
CA LEU A 17 17.01 4.85 5.60
C LEU A 17 17.07 5.13 7.10
N LEU A 18 17.82 6.15 7.51
CA LEU A 18 17.91 6.55 8.91
C LEU A 18 16.60 7.11 9.44
N ARG A 19 15.90 7.89 8.63
CA ARG A 19 14.58 8.43 8.97
C ARG A 19 13.54 7.29 9.14
N GLU A 20 13.55 6.32 8.23
CA GLU A 20 12.71 5.11 8.33
C GLU A 20 13.00 4.34 9.61
N THR A 21 14.27 4.05 9.89
CA THR A 21 14.69 3.29 11.07
C THR A 21 14.37 4.00 12.40
N ARG A 22 14.46 5.32 12.45
CA ARG A 22 14.21 6.12 13.68
C ARG A 22 12.74 6.43 13.92
N SER A 23 11.90 6.36 12.89
CA SER A 23 10.48 6.69 13.01
C SER A 23 9.73 5.63 13.83
N ARG A 24 9.08 6.04 14.91
CA ARG A 24 8.15 5.22 15.70
C ARG A 24 6.71 5.32 15.18
N ALA A 25 6.38 6.39 14.46
CA ALA A 25 5.08 6.62 13.83
C ALA A 25 4.98 5.90 12.47
N PRO A 26 3.79 5.79 11.86
CA PRO A 26 3.68 5.38 10.48
C PRO A 26 4.63 6.19 9.59
N PHE A 27 5.44 5.49 8.80
CA PHE A 27 6.46 6.13 7.96
C PHE A 27 5.84 6.50 6.61
N ASP A 28 5.87 7.78 6.30
CA ASP A 28 5.49 8.27 4.99
C ASP A 28 6.74 8.33 4.11
N LEU A 29 6.86 7.33 3.26
CA LEU A 29 8.00 7.21 2.36
C LEU A 29 8.03 8.30 1.30
N ALA A 30 6.87 8.68 0.76
CA ALA A 30 6.78 9.74 -0.25
C ALA A 30 7.21 11.09 0.35
N ALA A 31 6.73 11.42 1.55
CA ALA A 31 7.17 12.62 2.26
C ALA A 31 8.66 12.58 2.60
N ALA A 32 9.19 11.42 3.02
CA ALA A 32 10.61 11.29 3.34
C ALA A 32 11.49 11.49 2.10
N THR A 33 11.15 10.85 0.97
CA THR A 33 11.90 11.03 -0.29
C THR A 33 11.74 12.44 -0.84
N GLY A 34 10.57 13.05 -0.73
CA GLY A 34 10.34 14.43 -1.14
C GLY A 34 11.26 15.43 -0.43
N VAL A 35 11.50 15.24 0.86
CA VAL A 35 12.40 16.09 1.66
C VAL A 35 13.87 15.80 1.37
N GLU A 36 14.27 14.51 1.47
CA GLU A 36 15.69 14.12 1.41
C GLU A 36 16.25 14.18 -0.03
N PHE A 37 15.40 14.11 -1.04
CA PHE A 37 15.82 14.21 -2.45
C PHE A 37 15.60 15.61 -3.06
N ALA A 38 15.18 16.57 -2.24
CA ALA A 38 15.05 17.97 -2.68
C ALA A 38 16.42 18.51 -3.16
N GLY A 39 16.42 19.14 -4.32
CA GLY A 39 17.64 19.74 -4.91
C GLY A 39 18.55 18.74 -5.63
N LEU A 40 18.25 17.42 -5.64
CA LEU A 40 19.00 16.46 -6.44
C LEU A 40 18.64 16.59 -7.93
N GLU A 41 19.67 16.48 -8.78
CA GLU A 41 19.48 16.31 -10.21
C GLU A 41 18.68 15.03 -10.51
N ALA A 42 17.98 14.97 -11.65
CA ALA A 42 17.08 13.86 -11.99
C ALA A 42 17.77 12.48 -11.90
N ARG A 43 19.01 12.36 -12.39
CA ARG A 43 19.79 11.12 -12.34
C ARG A 43 20.12 10.71 -10.90
N ASP A 44 20.57 11.66 -10.08
CA ASP A 44 20.93 11.39 -8.68
C ASP A 44 19.69 11.08 -7.84
N ARG A 45 18.57 11.70 -8.13
CA ARG A 45 17.28 11.40 -7.51
C ARG A 45 16.81 9.97 -7.83
N ALA A 46 16.91 9.55 -9.10
CA ALA A 46 16.57 8.19 -9.50
C ALA A 46 17.48 7.15 -8.79
N LEU A 47 18.79 7.41 -8.73
CA LEU A 47 19.72 6.54 -8.02
C LEU A 47 19.45 6.53 -6.50
N ALA A 48 19.20 7.68 -5.88
CA ALA A 48 18.87 7.76 -4.46
C ALA A 48 17.60 6.96 -4.12
N TYR A 49 16.58 7.04 -4.99
CA TYR A 49 15.35 6.27 -4.85
C TYR A 49 15.62 4.75 -4.97
N GLU A 50 16.36 4.32 -5.99
CA GLU A 50 16.74 2.91 -6.17
C GLU A 50 17.51 2.36 -4.97
N LEU A 51 18.49 3.12 -4.49
CA LEU A 51 19.30 2.77 -3.32
C LEU A 51 18.47 2.65 -2.04
N ALA A 52 17.61 3.63 -1.75
CA ALA A 52 16.78 3.62 -0.55
C ALA A 52 15.75 2.48 -0.61
N MET A 53 14.99 2.40 -1.71
CA MET A 53 13.96 1.39 -1.89
C MET A 53 14.50 -0.03 -1.93
N GLY A 54 15.58 -0.24 -2.72
CA GLY A 54 16.22 -1.53 -2.84
C GLY A 54 16.79 -2.01 -1.50
N THR A 55 17.42 -1.12 -0.73
CA THR A 55 17.93 -1.45 0.60
C THR A 55 16.79 -1.84 1.56
N ILE A 56 15.66 -1.14 1.56
CA ILE A 56 14.50 -1.49 2.38
C ILE A 56 13.92 -2.84 1.93
N LYS A 57 13.72 -3.05 0.63
CA LYS A 57 13.18 -4.30 0.07
C LYS A 57 14.06 -5.51 0.38
N ARG A 58 15.38 -5.35 0.34
CA ARG A 58 16.35 -6.43 0.51
C ARG A 58 16.91 -6.58 1.93
N ARG A 59 16.32 -5.92 2.92
CA ARG A 59 16.82 -5.82 4.30
C ARG A 59 17.18 -7.17 4.92
N ASN A 60 16.33 -8.22 4.84
CA ASN A 60 16.61 -9.52 5.43
C ASN A 60 17.83 -10.19 4.78
N SER A 61 17.86 -10.24 3.45
CA SER A 61 19.00 -10.80 2.70
C SER A 61 20.30 -10.08 3.05
N LEU A 62 20.26 -8.73 3.09
CA LEU A 62 21.42 -7.91 3.43
C LEU A 62 21.89 -8.17 4.87
N ASP A 63 20.98 -8.21 5.84
CA ASP A 63 21.32 -8.46 7.24
C ASP A 63 21.94 -9.85 7.44
N ARG A 64 21.40 -10.88 6.77
CA ARG A 64 21.92 -12.26 6.87
C ARG A 64 23.32 -12.38 6.25
N VAL A 65 23.55 -11.77 5.07
CA VAL A 65 24.88 -11.76 4.45
C VAL A 65 25.87 -10.95 5.28
N VAL A 66 25.52 -9.76 5.72
CA VAL A 66 26.39 -8.93 6.58
C VAL A 66 26.74 -9.66 7.88
N ALA A 67 25.79 -10.36 8.50
CA ALA A 67 26.02 -11.12 9.72
C ALA A 67 26.99 -12.29 9.54
N ALA A 68 27.05 -12.91 8.36
CA ALA A 68 28.01 -13.97 8.07
C ALA A 68 29.49 -13.49 8.04
N PHE A 69 29.70 -12.20 7.83
CA PHE A 69 31.03 -11.58 7.77
C PHE A 69 31.33 -10.63 8.94
N SER A 70 30.45 -10.58 9.94
CA SER A 70 30.55 -9.67 11.07
C SER A 70 30.34 -10.42 12.39
N ASP A 71 31.24 -10.24 13.36
CA ASP A 71 31.09 -10.77 14.73
C ASP A 71 30.01 -10.01 15.53
N ALA A 72 29.53 -8.89 15.02
CA ALA A 72 28.51 -8.06 15.65
C ALA A 72 27.12 -8.33 15.07
N SER A 73 26.14 -8.69 15.92
CA SER A 73 24.74 -8.75 15.52
C SER A 73 24.28 -7.39 14.99
N SER A 74 23.60 -7.39 13.84
CA SER A 74 23.07 -6.16 13.21
C SER A 74 22.19 -5.33 14.15
N SER A 75 21.48 -5.99 15.09
CA SER A 75 20.63 -5.32 16.09
C SER A 75 21.40 -4.52 17.13
N ARG A 76 22.67 -4.85 17.36
CA ARG A 76 23.55 -4.16 18.32
C ARG A 76 24.32 -3.01 17.69
N LEU A 77 24.34 -2.92 16.35
CA LEU A 77 24.99 -1.83 15.63
C LEU A 77 24.18 -0.54 15.75
N ARG A 78 24.90 0.59 15.85
CA ARG A 78 24.25 1.93 15.76
C ARG A 78 23.56 2.03 14.41
N PRO A 79 22.39 2.69 14.35
CA PRO A 79 21.62 2.81 13.09
C PRO A 79 22.45 3.27 11.90
N GLU A 80 23.31 4.27 12.10
CA GLU A 80 24.15 4.84 11.04
C GLU A 80 25.12 3.78 10.44
N VAL A 81 25.69 2.95 11.26
CA VAL A 81 26.61 1.89 10.85
C VAL A 81 25.85 0.80 10.11
N ARG A 82 24.75 0.38 10.68
CA ARG A 82 23.89 -0.67 10.10
C ARG A 82 23.35 -0.26 8.74
N GLU A 83 22.81 0.95 8.61
CA GLU A 83 22.28 1.42 7.32
C GLU A 83 23.38 1.67 6.29
N SER A 84 24.59 2.09 6.70
CA SER A 84 25.75 2.19 5.80
C SER A 84 26.19 0.82 5.30
N LEU A 85 26.19 -0.22 6.15
CA LEU A 85 26.47 -1.61 5.75
C LEU A 85 25.42 -2.14 4.79
N ARG A 86 24.14 -1.96 5.09
CA ARG A 86 23.04 -2.37 4.21
C ARG A 86 23.11 -1.69 2.85
N LEU A 87 23.34 -0.37 2.82
CA LEU A 87 23.46 0.41 1.59
C LEU A 87 24.66 -0.02 0.75
N GLY A 88 25.81 -0.30 1.39
CA GLY A 88 27.01 -0.83 0.71
C GLY A 88 26.76 -2.24 0.18
N ALA A 89 26.23 -3.13 1.01
CA ALA A 89 25.93 -4.50 0.63
C ALA A 89 24.87 -4.58 -0.50
N PHE A 90 23.84 -3.73 -0.48
CA PHE A 90 22.86 -3.64 -1.56
C PHE A 90 23.52 -3.34 -2.91
N GLN A 91 24.40 -2.34 -2.95
CA GLN A 91 25.12 -1.99 -4.17
C GLN A 91 26.02 -3.14 -4.68
N LEU A 92 26.68 -3.87 -3.76
CA LEU A 92 27.57 -4.99 -4.12
C LEU A 92 26.82 -6.24 -4.61
N LEU A 93 25.64 -6.51 -4.06
CA LEU A 93 24.90 -7.75 -4.32
C LEU A 93 23.85 -7.61 -5.44
N TYR A 94 23.28 -6.43 -5.62
CA TYR A 94 22.11 -6.23 -6.47
C TYR A 94 22.28 -5.19 -7.58
N LEU A 95 23.40 -4.43 -7.60
CA LEU A 95 23.65 -3.43 -8.66
C LEU A 95 24.90 -3.79 -9.45
N ASP A 96 24.72 -4.27 -10.67
CA ASP A 96 25.84 -4.69 -11.52
C ASP A 96 26.65 -3.52 -12.13
N ARG A 97 26.03 -2.33 -12.21
CA ARG A 97 26.66 -1.13 -12.79
C ARG A 97 27.50 -0.32 -11.81
N VAL A 98 27.50 -0.67 -10.53
CA VAL A 98 28.26 0.05 -9.49
C VAL A 98 29.57 -0.69 -9.26
N PRO A 99 30.76 -0.05 -9.51
CA PRO A 99 32.02 -0.66 -9.19
C PRO A 99 32.15 -0.97 -7.70
N ALA A 100 32.62 -2.19 -7.37
CA ALA A 100 32.69 -2.64 -5.98
C ALA A 100 33.49 -1.70 -5.07
N HIS A 101 34.64 -1.18 -5.59
CA HIS A 101 35.48 -0.24 -4.86
C HIS A 101 34.75 1.07 -4.54
N ALA A 102 33.86 1.56 -5.43
CA ALA A 102 33.08 2.77 -5.21
C ALA A 102 32.00 2.54 -4.14
N ALA A 103 31.28 1.41 -4.21
CA ALA A 103 30.28 1.04 -3.20
C ALA A 103 30.88 0.93 -1.79
N VAL A 104 32.05 0.28 -1.67
CA VAL A 104 32.76 0.14 -0.39
C VAL A 104 33.25 1.50 0.11
N ASN A 105 33.92 2.29 -0.75
CA ASN A 105 34.47 3.59 -0.36
C ASN A 105 33.38 4.54 0.15
N ASP A 106 32.26 4.68 -0.57
CA ASP A 106 31.19 5.58 -0.18
C ASP A 106 30.52 5.15 1.14
N ALA A 107 30.28 3.84 1.34
CA ALA A 107 29.74 3.34 2.60
C ALA A 107 30.70 3.57 3.79
N VAL A 108 32.00 3.45 3.56
CA VAL A 108 33.05 3.74 4.55
C VAL A 108 33.08 5.21 4.91
N GLU A 109 33.03 6.11 3.93
CA GLU A 109 33.01 7.56 4.19
C GLU A 109 31.74 7.99 4.94
N LEU A 110 30.56 7.44 4.57
CA LEU A 110 29.32 7.66 5.31
C LEU A 110 29.43 7.22 6.77
N ALA A 111 30.07 6.08 7.02
CA ALA A 111 30.26 5.55 8.37
C ALA A 111 31.33 6.32 9.17
N LYS A 112 32.39 6.83 8.53
CA LYS A 112 33.45 7.62 9.17
C LYS A 112 32.95 8.90 9.82
N ALA A 113 31.86 9.51 9.32
CA ALA A 113 31.20 10.65 9.95
C ALA A 113 30.79 10.34 11.40
N HIS A 114 30.67 9.06 11.76
CA HIS A 114 30.30 8.56 13.09
C HIS A 114 31.48 7.94 13.86
N GLY A 115 32.72 8.10 13.38
CA GLY A 115 33.95 7.70 14.03
C GLY A 115 34.91 6.89 13.13
N ARG A 116 36.22 7.09 13.30
CA ARG A 116 37.26 6.40 12.47
C ARG A 116 37.22 4.88 12.58
N ARG A 117 36.97 4.35 13.81
CA ARG A 117 36.87 2.89 14.04
C ARG A 117 35.66 2.29 13.32
N THR A 118 34.59 3.06 13.19
CA THR A 118 33.34 2.68 12.47
C THR A 118 33.62 2.49 10.99
N GLY A 119 34.35 3.41 10.36
CA GLY A 119 34.74 3.28 8.94
C GLY A 119 35.64 2.06 8.70
N ALA A 120 36.61 1.77 9.61
CA ALA A 120 37.46 0.59 9.49
C ALA A 120 36.65 -0.72 9.57
N PHE A 121 35.68 -0.79 10.48
CA PHE A 121 34.78 -1.93 10.62
C PHE A 121 33.92 -2.13 9.35
N VAL A 122 33.26 -1.06 8.85
CA VAL A 122 32.46 -1.12 7.63
C VAL A 122 33.31 -1.57 6.44
N ASN A 123 34.55 -1.06 6.31
CA ASN A 123 35.47 -1.48 5.24
C ASN A 123 35.81 -2.97 5.32
N ALA A 124 36.12 -3.49 6.51
CA ALA A 124 36.48 -4.91 6.68
C ALA A 124 35.31 -5.83 6.29
N VAL A 125 34.09 -5.52 6.74
CA VAL A 125 32.88 -6.30 6.42
C VAL A 125 32.56 -6.22 4.92
N LEU A 126 32.48 -5.02 4.34
CA LEU A 126 32.06 -4.86 2.94
C LEU A 126 33.09 -5.38 1.93
N ARG A 127 34.39 -5.44 2.27
CA ARG A 127 35.36 -6.12 1.44
C ARG A 127 35.11 -7.62 1.33
N LYS A 128 34.73 -8.28 2.43
CA LYS A 128 34.30 -9.68 2.43
C LYS A 128 33.00 -9.87 1.64
N VAL A 129 32.02 -8.98 1.84
CA VAL A 129 30.79 -9.00 1.03
C VAL A 129 31.08 -8.84 -0.45
N ALA A 130 32.06 -8.01 -0.84
CA ALA A 130 32.44 -7.82 -2.24
C ALA A 130 33.05 -9.07 -2.85
N SER A 131 33.88 -9.85 -2.11
CA SER A 131 34.51 -11.06 -2.60
C SER A 131 33.63 -12.32 -2.50
N GLU A 132 32.88 -12.49 -1.45
CA GLU A 132 32.22 -13.74 -1.09
C GLU A 132 30.67 -13.60 -0.93
N GLY A 133 30.14 -12.37 -0.89
CA GLY A 133 28.76 -12.11 -0.52
C GLY A 133 27.73 -12.73 -1.45
N ARG A 134 27.99 -12.81 -2.77
CA ARG A 134 27.07 -13.47 -3.72
C ARG A 134 27.00 -14.99 -3.50
N ALA A 135 28.13 -15.62 -3.22
CA ALA A 135 28.17 -17.05 -2.90
C ALA A 135 27.47 -17.33 -1.56
N GLU A 136 27.70 -16.49 -0.57
CA GLU A 136 27.04 -16.59 0.73
C GLU A 136 25.51 -16.37 0.62
N LEU A 137 25.05 -15.39 -0.15
CA LEU A 137 23.65 -15.18 -0.43
C LEU A 137 23.02 -16.42 -1.09
N ALA A 138 23.68 -16.99 -2.08
CA ALA A 138 23.21 -18.22 -2.74
C ALA A 138 23.12 -19.39 -1.74
N ARG A 139 24.12 -19.55 -0.87
CA ARG A 139 24.12 -20.57 0.19
C ARG A 139 22.96 -20.40 1.19
N LEU A 140 22.76 -19.17 1.68
CA LEU A 140 21.71 -18.84 2.66
C LEU A 140 20.30 -18.95 2.10
N SER A 141 20.14 -18.75 0.79
CA SER A 141 18.84 -18.83 0.11
C SER A 141 18.55 -20.21 -0.50
N ALA A 142 19.47 -21.18 -0.32
CA ALA A 142 19.30 -22.53 -0.85
C ALA A 142 18.29 -23.36 -0.03
N GLY A 143 17.49 -24.17 -0.74
CA GLY A 143 16.48 -25.06 -0.13
C GLY A 143 15.13 -24.40 0.09
N ASP A 144 14.24 -25.15 0.75
CA ASP A 144 12.80 -24.83 0.84
C ASP A 144 12.33 -24.48 2.24
N SER A 145 13.26 -24.28 3.19
CA SER A 145 12.89 -23.84 4.53
C SER A 145 12.33 -22.42 4.52
N VAL A 146 11.58 -22.07 5.57
CA VAL A 146 11.06 -20.69 5.76
C VAL A 146 12.20 -19.69 5.77
N GLU A 147 13.30 -20.01 6.44
CA GLU A 147 14.47 -19.14 6.56
C GLU A 147 15.17 -18.92 5.21
N ALA A 148 15.35 -19.98 4.43
CA ALA A 148 15.96 -19.89 3.09
C ALA A 148 15.08 -19.08 2.13
N THR A 149 13.77 -19.32 2.16
CA THR A 149 12.78 -18.55 1.40
C THR A 149 12.75 -17.09 1.84
N ALA A 150 12.83 -16.82 3.14
CA ALA A 150 12.87 -15.48 3.71
C ALA A 150 14.12 -14.70 3.27
N VAL A 151 15.26 -15.37 3.14
CA VAL A 151 16.49 -14.77 2.57
C VAL A 151 16.33 -14.56 1.08
N ARG A 152 15.85 -15.54 0.33
CA ARG A 152 15.70 -15.50 -1.14
C ARG A 152 14.88 -14.31 -1.59
N TYR A 153 13.71 -14.12 -0.96
CA TYR A 153 12.76 -13.05 -1.31
C TYR A 153 12.87 -11.82 -0.40
N SER A 154 13.71 -11.87 0.62
CA SER A 154 13.91 -10.78 1.59
C SER A 154 12.62 -10.33 2.28
N HIS A 155 11.96 -11.27 2.94
CA HIS A 155 10.78 -11.04 3.79
C HIS A 155 11.05 -11.51 5.23
N PRO A 156 10.29 -11.02 6.23
CA PRO A 156 10.36 -11.56 7.58
C PRO A 156 9.90 -13.02 7.63
N ASP A 157 10.56 -13.86 8.41
CA ASP A 157 10.27 -15.30 8.53
C ASP A 157 8.79 -15.56 8.86
N TRP A 158 8.20 -14.76 9.77
CA TRP A 158 6.78 -14.89 10.15
C TRP A 158 5.82 -14.65 8.97
N LEU A 159 6.16 -13.71 8.07
CA LEU A 159 5.33 -13.38 6.92
C LEU A 159 5.45 -14.45 5.83
N VAL A 160 6.65 -14.97 5.63
CA VAL A 160 6.88 -16.12 4.73
C VAL A 160 6.09 -17.33 5.20
N ALA A 161 6.18 -17.69 6.49
CA ALA A 161 5.42 -18.79 7.07
C ALA A 161 3.91 -18.61 6.89
N LEU A 162 3.39 -17.40 7.11
CA LEU A 162 1.97 -17.07 6.91
C LEU A 162 1.54 -17.28 5.45
N TRP A 163 2.31 -16.77 4.50
CA TRP A 163 1.94 -16.87 3.08
C TRP A 163 2.10 -18.29 2.52
N LEU A 164 3.10 -19.05 2.98
CA LEU A 164 3.23 -20.46 2.62
C LEU A 164 2.02 -21.28 3.13
N ASP A 165 1.52 -20.97 4.33
CA ASP A 165 0.35 -21.62 4.92
C ASP A 165 -0.97 -21.23 4.21
N GLU A 166 -1.18 -19.92 3.95
CA GLU A 166 -2.45 -19.43 3.40
C GLU A 166 -2.57 -19.58 1.87
N LEU A 167 -1.46 -19.48 1.13
CA LEU A 167 -1.46 -19.43 -0.34
C LEU A 167 -0.86 -20.68 -1.01
N GLY A 168 -0.12 -21.47 -0.27
CA GLY A 168 0.75 -22.50 -0.83
C GLY A 168 2.04 -21.92 -1.44
N ARG A 169 3.02 -22.78 -1.73
CA ARG A 169 4.38 -22.38 -2.10
C ARG A 169 4.44 -21.51 -3.35
N ASP A 170 3.89 -21.99 -4.45
CA ASP A 170 4.04 -21.31 -5.74
C ASP A 170 3.45 -19.90 -5.74
N ALA A 171 2.23 -19.75 -5.18
CA ALA A 171 1.58 -18.46 -5.08
C ALA A 171 2.27 -17.51 -4.08
N ALA A 172 2.77 -18.05 -2.96
CA ALA A 172 3.51 -17.27 -1.97
C ALA A 172 4.84 -16.76 -2.54
N GLU A 173 5.60 -17.60 -3.26
CA GLU A 173 6.87 -17.20 -3.89
C GLU A 173 6.65 -16.17 -5.01
N ALA A 174 5.62 -16.38 -5.86
CA ALA A 174 5.24 -15.40 -6.88
C ALA A 174 4.85 -14.04 -6.28
N LEU A 175 4.13 -14.04 -5.16
CA LEU A 175 3.76 -12.82 -4.44
C LEU A 175 5.00 -12.11 -3.87
N MET A 176 5.89 -12.84 -3.19
CA MET A 176 7.12 -12.27 -2.62
C MET A 176 8.06 -11.73 -3.69
N GLU A 177 8.09 -12.35 -4.87
CA GLU A 177 8.83 -11.83 -6.01
C GLU A 177 8.21 -10.53 -6.53
N ALA A 178 6.88 -10.49 -6.70
CA ALA A 178 6.15 -9.30 -7.15
C ALA A 178 6.36 -8.11 -6.20
N ASP A 179 6.41 -8.35 -4.89
CA ASP A 179 6.69 -7.30 -3.90
C ASP A 179 8.09 -6.69 -4.04
N ASN A 180 9.02 -7.40 -4.64
CA ASN A 180 10.38 -6.90 -4.90
C ASN A 180 10.51 -6.13 -6.21
N ARG A 181 9.53 -6.25 -7.12
CA ARG A 181 9.50 -5.47 -8.37
C ARG A 181 9.27 -3.98 -8.10
N PRO A 182 9.58 -3.09 -9.05
CA PRO A 182 9.13 -1.70 -8.97
C PRO A 182 7.61 -1.63 -8.80
N ALA A 183 7.16 -0.72 -7.94
CA ALA A 183 5.72 -0.50 -7.77
C ALA A 183 5.11 0.10 -9.04
N GLU A 184 3.86 -0.25 -9.32
CA GLU A 184 3.06 0.38 -10.36
C GLU A 184 2.97 1.89 -10.09
N ARG A 185 3.35 2.70 -11.08
CA ARG A 185 3.15 4.16 -11.04
C ARG A 185 1.82 4.49 -11.67
N CYS A 186 0.74 4.35 -10.90
CA CYS A 186 -0.61 4.54 -11.37
C CYS A 186 -1.25 5.79 -10.76
N VAL A 187 -1.96 6.53 -11.61
CA VAL A 187 -2.84 7.62 -11.20
C VAL A 187 -4.26 7.38 -11.70
N ARG A 188 -5.23 7.94 -11.01
CA ARG A 188 -6.59 8.05 -11.51
C ARG A 188 -6.80 9.44 -12.09
N VAL A 189 -7.39 9.51 -13.28
CA VAL A 189 -7.90 10.77 -13.82
C VAL A 189 -9.07 11.25 -12.98
N ASN A 190 -9.03 12.49 -12.58
CA ASN A 190 -10.09 13.11 -11.78
C ASN A 190 -11.21 13.62 -12.68
N ARG A 191 -12.29 12.86 -12.82
CA ARG A 191 -13.42 13.17 -13.69
C ARG A 191 -14.23 14.40 -13.26
N LEU A 192 -14.00 14.92 -12.06
CA LEU A 192 -14.57 16.21 -11.63
C LEU A 192 -13.89 17.41 -12.31
N ARG A 193 -12.66 17.23 -12.85
CA ARG A 193 -11.84 18.32 -13.38
C ARG A 193 -11.38 18.11 -14.81
N ALA A 194 -11.23 16.87 -15.27
CA ALA A 194 -10.61 16.59 -16.56
C ALA A 194 -11.17 15.35 -17.26
N THR A 195 -11.11 15.37 -18.57
CA THR A 195 -11.19 14.17 -19.40
C THR A 195 -9.84 13.45 -19.40
N ILE A 196 -9.81 12.20 -19.86
CA ILE A 196 -8.56 11.43 -20.01
C ILE A 196 -7.58 12.17 -20.91
N ALA A 197 -8.04 12.65 -22.07
CA ALA A 197 -7.20 13.36 -23.03
C ALA A 197 -6.57 14.65 -22.45
N GLN A 198 -7.35 15.41 -21.67
CA GLN A 198 -6.83 16.61 -20.99
C GLN A 198 -5.76 16.27 -19.94
N ALA A 199 -6.00 15.21 -19.16
CA ALA A 199 -5.02 14.74 -18.15
C ALA A 199 -3.73 14.24 -18.82
N GLN A 200 -3.83 13.46 -19.91
CA GLN A 200 -2.67 12.99 -20.66
C GLN A 200 -1.88 14.15 -21.31
N ALA A 201 -2.57 15.14 -21.90
CA ALA A 201 -1.93 16.33 -22.48
C ALA A 201 -1.17 17.13 -21.41
N ALA A 202 -1.77 17.35 -20.23
CA ALA A 202 -1.13 18.06 -19.14
C ALA A 202 0.12 17.32 -18.61
N LEU A 203 0.03 15.98 -18.45
CA LEU A 203 1.17 15.14 -18.05
C LEU A 203 2.29 15.17 -19.09
N SER A 204 1.93 15.08 -20.37
CA SER A 204 2.90 15.15 -21.48
C SER A 204 3.62 16.50 -21.52
N GLY A 205 2.94 17.61 -21.22
CA GLY A 205 3.55 18.92 -21.08
C GLY A 205 4.62 19.02 -20.01
N ASP A 206 4.53 18.18 -18.97
CA ASP A 206 5.53 18.05 -17.88
C ASP A 206 6.57 16.93 -18.15
N GLY A 207 6.60 16.36 -19.38
CA GLY A 207 7.52 15.28 -19.76
C GLY A 207 7.17 13.92 -19.16
N ILE A 208 5.94 13.73 -18.66
CA ILE A 208 5.45 12.47 -18.12
C ILE A 208 4.65 11.75 -19.19
N THR A 209 5.10 10.55 -19.58
CA THR A 209 4.32 9.66 -20.47
C THR A 209 3.22 8.99 -19.66
N ALA A 210 1.99 9.05 -20.14
CA ALA A 210 0.82 8.48 -19.48
C ALA A 210 0.03 7.59 -20.45
N ARG A 211 -0.04 6.29 -20.18
CA ARG A 211 -0.78 5.29 -20.95
C ARG A 211 -1.99 4.79 -20.20
N LEU A 212 -3.10 4.52 -20.87
CA LEU A 212 -4.25 3.89 -20.24
C LEU A 212 -3.86 2.48 -19.74
N ALA A 213 -4.21 2.18 -18.49
CA ALA A 213 -3.93 0.87 -17.91
C ALA A 213 -4.59 -0.27 -18.70
N ARG A 214 -5.79 -0.05 -19.24
CA ARG A 214 -6.51 -1.02 -20.10
C ARG A 214 -5.77 -1.35 -21.42
N GLU A 215 -4.90 -0.48 -21.90
CA GLU A 215 -4.10 -0.73 -23.11
C GLU A 215 -2.84 -1.56 -22.77
N ALA A 216 -2.33 -1.41 -21.56
CA ALA A 216 -1.16 -2.17 -21.09
C ALA A 216 -1.56 -3.57 -20.53
N TYR A 217 -2.76 -3.68 -19.97
CA TYR A 217 -3.27 -4.88 -19.29
C TYR A 217 -4.68 -5.22 -19.78
N ALA A 218 -4.82 -5.56 -21.06
CA ALA A 218 -6.10 -5.68 -21.76
C ALA A 218 -7.14 -6.59 -21.05
N GLU A 219 -6.69 -7.64 -20.34
CA GLU A 219 -7.57 -8.55 -19.59
C GLU A 219 -7.77 -8.15 -18.12
N ALA A 220 -6.82 -7.41 -17.53
CA ALA A 220 -6.77 -7.15 -16.11
C ALA A 220 -7.11 -5.70 -15.71
N ALA A 221 -7.50 -4.83 -16.65
CA ALA A 221 -7.77 -3.43 -16.34
C ALA A 221 -9.09 -2.85 -16.87
N PRO A 222 -10.07 -3.64 -17.39
CA PRO A 222 -11.30 -3.07 -17.95
C PRO A 222 -12.12 -2.28 -16.92
N ASP A 223 -12.03 -2.66 -15.63
CA ASP A 223 -12.83 -2.09 -14.55
C ASP A 223 -12.22 -0.85 -13.90
N THR A 224 -11.12 -0.34 -14.45
CA THR A 224 -10.45 0.89 -14.00
C THR A 224 -10.22 1.85 -15.19
N PRO A 225 -11.29 2.36 -15.82
CA PRO A 225 -11.20 3.11 -17.07
C PRO A 225 -10.43 4.44 -16.98
N ASP A 226 -10.32 4.98 -15.77
CA ASP A 226 -9.64 6.25 -15.48
C ASP A 226 -8.18 6.07 -15.03
N ALA A 227 -7.67 4.83 -15.03
CA ALA A 227 -6.31 4.53 -14.62
C ALA A 227 -5.29 4.85 -15.71
N LEU A 228 -4.29 5.68 -15.37
CA LEU A 228 -3.13 5.95 -16.22
C LEU A 228 -1.86 5.42 -15.57
N LEU A 229 -1.05 4.71 -16.34
CA LEU A 229 0.30 4.28 -15.96
C LEU A 229 1.30 5.33 -16.39
N LEU A 230 2.21 5.71 -15.48
CA LEU A 230 3.13 6.81 -15.68
C LEU A 230 4.58 6.35 -15.85
N GLU A 231 5.26 6.97 -16.81
CA GLU A 231 6.72 6.89 -16.98
C GLU A 231 7.31 8.31 -17.02
N GLY A 232 8.53 8.50 -16.49
CA GLY A 232 9.20 9.80 -16.49
C GLY A 232 9.34 10.43 -15.11
N PRO A 233 9.35 11.77 -15.01
CA PRO A 233 9.58 12.55 -13.77
C PRO A 233 8.61 12.23 -12.63
N ALA A 234 8.88 12.83 -11.46
CA ALA A 234 8.00 12.74 -10.29
C ALA A 234 6.68 13.47 -10.54
N LEU A 235 5.57 12.80 -10.19
CA LEU A 235 4.22 13.32 -10.42
C LEU A 235 3.94 14.61 -9.64
N GLU A 236 4.45 14.70 -8.41
CA GLU A 236 4.16 15.79 -7.47
C GLU A 236 4.60 17.17 -8.00
N SER A 237 5.58 17.19 -8.90
CA SER A 237 6.05 18.40 -9.56
C SER A 237 5.21 18.81 -10.79
N SER A 238 4.32 17.95 -11.26
CA SER A 238 3.53 18.18 -12.47
C SER A 238 2.39 19.19 -12.26
N VAL A 239 2.02 19.91 -13.31
CA VAL A 239 0.81 20.74 -13.35
C VAL A 239 -0.42 19.90 -13.13
N ALA A 240 -0.50 18.74 -13.80
CA ALA A 240 -1.63 17.82 -13.69
C ALA A 240 -1.93 17.42 -12.24
N PHE A 241 -0.90 17.20 -11.41
CA PHE A 241 -1.09 16.88 -9.99
C PHE A 241 -1.51 18.11 -9.19
N ARG A 242 -0.80 19.23 -9.33
CA ARG A 242 -1.09 20.46 -8.56
C ARG A 242 -2.50 20.98 -8.81
N GLU A 243 -2.97 20.94 -10.04
CA GLU A 243 -4.33 21.35 -10.43
C GLU A 243 -5.41 20.31 -10.16
N GLY A 244 -5.01 19.14 -9.65
CA GLY A 244 -5.94 18.08 -9.29
C GLY A 244 -6.61 17.38 -10.49
N LEU A 245 -5.99 17.42 -11.68
CA LEU A 245 -6.48 16.69 -12.86
C LEU A 245 -6.27 15.19 -12.69
N VAL A 246 -5.25 14.81 -11.91
CA VAL A 246 -4.96 13.42 -11.55
C VAL A 246 -4.65 13.29 -10.06
N THR A 247 -4.76 12.05 -9.55
CA THR A 247 -4.38 11.71 -8.18
C THR A 247 -3.71 10.33 -8.14
N PRO A 248 -2.62 10.15 -7.37
CA PRO A 248 -2.04 8.83 -7.12
C PRO A 248 -3.10 7.88 -6.55
N GLN A 249 -3.38 6.80 -7.25
CA GLN A 249 -4.31 5.77 -6.79
C GLN A 249 -4.07 4.49 -7.59
N SER A 250 -3.74 3.38 -6.91
CA SER A 250 -3.56 2.09 -7.55
C SER A 250 -4.85 1.56 -8.15
N ARG A 251 -4.77 0.70 -9.16
CA ARG A 251 -5.94 0.09 -9.81
C ARG A 251 -6.82 -0.68 -8.80
N GLY A 252 -6.23 -1.43 -7.87
CA GLY A 252 -6.99 -2.11 -6.82
C GLY A 252 -7.80 -1.14 -5.94
N SER A 253 -7.24 0.02 -5.60
CA SER A 253 -7.96 1.07 -4.86
C SER A 253 -9.06 1.73 -5.70
N GLN A 254 -8.85 1.93 -7.00
CA GLN A 254 -9.86 2.45 -7.92
C GLN A 254 -11.02 1.47 -8.07
N LEU A 255 -10.73 0.17 -8.19
CA LEU A 255 -11.71 -0.90 -8.30
C LEU A 255 -12.61 -0.96 -7.06
N ALA A 256 -12.05 -0.85 -5.85
CA ALA A 256 -12.84 -0.85 -4.61
C ALA A 256 -13.88 0.28 -4.56
N ALA A 257 -13.50 1.49 -4.96
CA ALA A 257 -14.44 2.62 -5.02
C ALA A 257 -15.46 2.48 -6.17
N ALA A 258 -15.07 1.93 -7.31
CA ALA A 258 -15.99 1.64 -8.42
C ALA A 258 -17.04 0.59 -8.03
N ILE A 259 -16.63 -0.48 -7.35
CA ILE A 259 -17.55 -1.51 -6.82
C ILE A 259 -18.54 -0.89 -5.82
N ALA A 260 -18.07 -0.01 -4.92
CA ALA A 260 -18.95 0.68 -3.98
C ALA A 260 -19.98 1.55 -4.70
N ALA A 261 -19.56 2.36 -5.68
CA ALA A 261 -20.45 3.20 -6.47
C ALA A 261 -21.44 2.40 -7.31
N GLY A 262 -21.03 1.25 -7.88
CA GLY A 262 -21.88 0.38 -8.70
C GLY A 262 -23.06 -0.25 -7.93
N SER A 263 -23.11 -0.11 -6.61
CA SER A 263 -24.26 -0.51 -5.81
C SER A 263 -25.44 0.49 -5.85
N SER A 264 -25.24 1.65 -6.47
CA SER A 264 -26.23 2.74 -6.53
C SER A 264 -27.46 2.45 -7.41
N GLU A 265 -27.42 1.39 -8.22
CA GLU A 265 -28.56 0.98 -9.08
C GLU A 265 -29.79 0.49 -8.28
N SER A 266 -29.64 0.25 -6.99
CA SER A 266 -30.71 -0.24 -6.10
C SER A 266 -31.46 0.91 -5.43
N GLY A 267 -31.78 1.99 -6.15
CA GLY A 267 -32.40 3.20 -5.63
C GLY A 267 -33.59 2.94 -4.71
N THR A 268 -33.42 3.23 -3.41
CA THR A 268 -34.52 3.30 -2.47
C THR A 268 -35.21 4.67 -2.65
N ALA A 269 -36.48 4.68 -2.99
CA ALA A 269 -37.27 5.89 -3.34
C ALA A 269 -37.53 6.84 -2.13
N ARG A 270 -36.57 7.07 -1.26
CA ARG A 270 -36.72 7.83 0.00
C ARG A 270 -35.88 9.11 0.03
N GLY A 271 -36.16 10.06 -0.87
CA GLY A 271 -35.47 11.35 -0.85
C GLY A 271 -34.07 11.33 -1.53
N PRO A 272 -33.23 12.38 -1.36
CA PRO A 272 -31.91 12.43 -2.00
C PRO A 272 -31.00 11.33 -1.46
N ALA A 273 -30.46 10.54 -2.38
CA ALA A 273 -29.57 9.41 -2.07
C ALA A 273 -28.33 9.84 -1.28
N ARG A 274 -27.88 8.99 -0.35
CA ARG A 274 -26.79 9.27 0.58
C ARG A 274 -25.72 8.18 0.52
N ALA A 275 -24.48 8.60 0.47
CA ALA A 275 -23.32 7.70 0.56
C ALA A 275 -22.40 8.11 1.72
N ALA A 276 -21.70 7.14 2.28
CA ALA A 276 -20.65 7.38 3.28
C ALA A 276 -19.36 6.62 2.91
N ASP A 277 -18.24 7.32 3.02
CA ASP A 277 -16.89 6.75 2.94
C ASP A 277 -16.28 6.78 4.34
N LEU A 278 -16.08 5.61 4.92
CA LEU A 278 -15.62 5.42 6.28
C LEU A 278 -14.13 5.09 6.30
N CYS A 279 -13.37 5.71 7.20
CA CYS A 279 -11.91 5.70 7.23
C CYS A 279 -11.32 6.34 5.95
N ALA A 280 -11.89 7.48 5.54
CA ALA A 280 -11.81 8.07 4.21
C ALA A 280 -10.44 8.63 3.83
N ALA A 281 -9.60 9.01 4.80
CA ALA A 281 -8.31 9.64 4.51
C ALA A 281 -7.33 8.69 3.79
N PRO A 282 -6.60 9.19 2.79
CA PRO A 282 -6.38 10.59 2.41
C PRO A 282 -7.38 11.18 1.38
N GLY A 283 -8.47 10.47 0.99
CA GLY A 283 -9.53 11.01 0.14
C GLY A 283 -9.49 10.56 -1.33
N GLY A 284 -8.64 9.61 -1.69
CA GLY A 284 -8.58 9.08 -3.06
C GLY A 284 -9.88 8.40 -3.47
N LYS A 285 -10.43 7.49 -2.65
CA LYS A 285 -11.71 6.82 -2.88
C LYS A 285 -12.87 7.80 -2.75
N THR A 286 -12.85 8.68 -1.77
CA THR A 286 -13.86 9.72 -1.59
C THR A 286 -14.04 10.59 -2.82
N SER A 287 -12.94 11.08 -3.40
CA SER A 287 -13.00 11.92 -4.63
C SER A 287 -13.48 11.13 -5.86
N GLN A 288 -13.24 9.82 -5.89
CA GLN A 288 -13.77 8.93 -6.92
C GLN A 288 -15.28 8.73 -6.75
N LEU A 289 -15.73 8.47 -5.52
CA LEU A 289 -17.15 8.37 -5.21
C LEU A 289 -17.91 9.67 -5.53
N ALA A 290 -17.32 10.83 -5.21
CA ALA A 290 -17.91 12.12 -5.55
C ALA A 290 -18.13 12.31 -7.06
N ALA A 291 -17.24 11.77 -7.90
CA ALA A 291 -17.38 11.79 -9.36
C ALA A 291 -18.42 10.77 -9.85
N LEU A 292 -18.42 9.56 -9.30
CA LEU A 292 -19.29 8.47 -9.73
C LEU A 292 -20.74 8.62 -9.24
N LEU A 293 -20.93 9.21 -8.05
CA LEU A 293 -22.21 9.43 -7.39
C LEU A 293 -22.63 10.91 -7.50
N ALA A 294 -22.50 11.50 -8.69
CA ALA A 294 -22.89 12.89 -8.91
C ALA A 294 -24.34 13.15 -8.49
N GLY A 295 -24.56 14.21 -7.71
CA GLY A 295 -25.89 14.56 -7.18
C GLY A 295 -26.26 13.86 -5.84
N TRP A 296 -25.44 12.92 -5.35
CA TRP A 296 -25.63 12.30 -4.03
C TRP A 296 -25.08 13.17 -2.90
N ARG A 297 -25.61 13.00 -1.69
CA ARG A 297 -24.98 13.54 -0.49
C ARG A 297 -23.90 12.55 -0.03
N LEU A 298 -22.64 12.95 -0.14
CA LEU A 298 -21.50 12.13 0.25
C LEU A 298 -20.90 12.63 1.56
N LEU A 299 -20.80 11.74 2.54
CA LEU A 299 -20.10 11.94 3.80
C LEU A 299 -18.75 11.22 3.76
N ALA A 300 -17.69 11.87 4.20
CA ALA A 300 -16.37 11.29 4.43
C ALA A 300 -16.00 11.38 5.90
N VAL A 301 -15.60 10.26 6.51
CA VAL A 301 -15.34 10.15 7.95
C VAL A 301 -13.93 9.61 8.19
N ASP A 302 -13.20 10.23 9.10
CA ASP A 302 -11.96 9.72 9.67
C ASP A 302 -11.83 10.20 11.13
N ASP A 303 -11.17 9.44 12.00
CA ASP A 303 -11.09 9.71 13.43
C ASP A 303 -9.83 10.47 13.87
N GLU A 304 -8.81 10.56 12.99
CA GLU A 304 -7.56 11.21 13.32
C GLU A 304 -7.49 12.64 12.75
N PRO A 305 -7.33 13.70 13.58
CA PRO A 305 -7.32 15.10 13.12
C PRO A 305 -6.34 15.39 11.98
N ARG A 306 -5.13 14.80 12.02
CA ARG A 306 -4.11 14.99 10.97
C ARG A 306 -4.54 14.34 9.66
N ARG A 307 -5.19 13.19 9.72
CA ARG A 307 -5.71 12.48 8.55
C ARG A 307 -6.89 13.25 7.96
N VAL A 308 -7.78 13.79 8.80
CA VAL A 308 -8.89 14.68 8.38
C VAL A 308 -8.37 15.95 7.70
N ALA A 309 -7.30 16.55 8.22
CA ALA A 309 -6.67 17.70 7.57
C ALA A 309 -6.13 17.35 6.17
N THR A 310 -5.47 16.19 6.02
CA THR A 310 -5.01 15.67 4.72
C THR A 310 -6.15 15.37 3.77
N LEU A 311 -7.23 14.75 4.26
CA LEU A 311 -8.46 14.48 3.52
C LEU A 311 -9.04 15.79 2.96
N ARG A 312 -9.20 16.80 3.80
CA ARG A 312 -9.72 18.12 3.43
C ARG A 312 -8.87 18.78 2.34
N ALA A 313 -7.54 18.82 2.52
CA ALA A 313 -6.62 19.40 1.56
C ALA A 313 -6.70 18.69 0.20
N ASN A 314 -6.73 17.36 0.18
CA ASN A 314 -6.85 16.59 -1.05
C ASN A 314 -8.19 16.78 -1.74
N LEU A 315 -9.31 16.75 -1.03
CA LEU A 315 -10.64 16.98 -1.64
C LEU A 315 -10.75 18.40 -2.21
N THR A 316 -10.17 19.40 -1.56
CA THR A 316 -10.08 20.78 -2.08
C THR A 316 -9.27 20.81 -3.37
N ARG A 317 -8.07 20.22 -3.40
CA ARG A 317 -7.22 20.15 -4.60
C ARG A 317 -7.94 19.44 -5.75
N LEU A 318 -8.67 18.37 -5.45
CA LEU A 318 -9.40 17.57 -6.43
C LEU A 318 -10.75 18.18 -6.83
N GLY A 319 -11.20 19.27 -6.20
CA GLY A 319 -12.48 19.91 -6.51
C GLY A 319 -13.72 19.14 -6.05
N ALA A 320 -13.57 18.20 -5.13
CA ALA A 320 -14.68 17.47 -4.50
C ALA A 320 -15.31 18.28 -3.34
N THR A 321 -15.78 19.50 -3.63
CA THR A 321 -16.22 20.49 -2.63
C THR A 321 -17.59 20.19 -2.02
N GLY A 322 -18.38 19.33 -2.66
CA GLY A 322 -19.72 18.92 -2.17
C GLY A 322 -19.70 17.80 -1.12
N VAL A 323 -18.51 17.33 -0.72
CA VAL A 323 -18.36 16.26 0.27
C VAL A 323 -18.39 16.84 1.67
N GLU A 324 -19.30 16.31 2.52
CA GLU A 324 -19.28 16.60 3.94
C GLU A 324 -18.15 15.84 4.62
N ILE A 325 -17.30 16.50 5.41
CA ILE A 325 -16.19 15.87 6.10
C ILE A 325 -16.42 15.94 7.61
N ARG A 326 -16.42 14.79 8.28
CA ARG A 326 -16.54 14.69 9.74
C ARG A 326 -15.33 14.01 10.35
N GLU A 327 -14.79 14.63 11.40
CA GLU A 327 -13.85 14.00 12.33
C GLU A 327 -14.67 13.22 13.35
N ARG A 328 -14.76 11.91 13.20
CA ARG A 328 -15.59 11.07 14.07
C ARG A 328 -15.14 9.60 14.03
N ASP A 329 -15.25 8.94 15.18
CA ASP A 329 -15.06 7.48 15.28
C ASP A 329 -16.25 6.74 14.66
N VAL A 330 -15.97 5.85 13.72
CA VAL A 330 -16.97 4.99 13.05
C VAL A 330 -17.68 4.08 14.06
N LEU A 331 -16.98 3.60 15.10
CA LEU A 331 -17.58 2.76 16.14
C LEU A 331 -18.67 3.54 16.90
N ALA A 332 -18.39 4.79 17.24
CA ALA A 332 -19.37 5.66 17.89
C ALA A 332 -20.55 6.00 16.97
N MET A 333 -20.32 6.14 15.65
CA MET A 333 -21.43 6.36 14.69
C MET A 333 -22.35 5.14 14.60
N GLY A 334 -21.83 3.92 14.68
CA GLY A 334 -22.64 2.69 14.62
C GLY A 334 -23.63 2.55 15.77
N THR A 335 -23.38 3.22 16.89
CA THR A 335 -24.27 3.25 18.07
C THR A 335 -25.18 4.48 18.13
N ASP A 336 -24.98 5.46 17.25
CA ASP A 336 -25.78 6.68 17.20
C ASP A 336 -27.10 6.45 16.44
N GLU A 337 -28.23 6.51 17.15
CA GLU A 337 -29.57 6.32 16.60
C GLU A 337 -29.88 7.32 15.46
N GLY A 338 -29.30 8.52 15.49
CA GLY A 338 -29.45 9.54 14.45
C GLY A 338 -28.73 9.20 13.15
N GLU A 339 -27.78 8.27 13.15
CA GLU A 339 -27.01 7.85 11.98
C GLU A 339 -27.45 6.48 11.42
N ARG A 340 -28.20 5.69 12.20
CA ARG A 340 -28.62 4.33 11.81
C ARG A 340 -29.52 4.33 10.59
N GLY A 341 -29.24 3.45 9.64
CA GLY A 341 -30.08 3.22 8.46
C GLY A 341 -30.20 4.42 7.52
N ARG A 342 -29.21 5.32 7.50
CA ARG A 342 -29.27 6.60 6.75
C ARG A 342 -28.64 6.57 5.37
N TYR A 343 -27.76 5.61 5.09
CA TYR A 343 -26.94 5.63 3.89
C TYR A 343 -27.30 4.49 2.94
N ASP A 344 -27.54 4.81 1.69
CA ASP A 344 -27.86 3.84 0.64
C ASP A 344 -26.60 3.09 0.17
N VAL A 345 -25.46 3.79 0.19
CA VAL A 345 -24.14 3.24 -0.15
C VAL A 345 -23.16 3.58 0.97
N VAL A 346 -22.51 2.56 1.53
CA VAL A 346 -21.44 2.71 2.51
C VAL A 346 -20.18 2.02 1.98
N LEU A 347 -19.08 2.74 1.91
CA LEU A 347 -17.75 2.18 1.72
C LEU A 347 -17.03 2.17 3.07
N LEU A 348 -16.57 1.00 3.50
CA LEU A 348 -15.64 0.84 4.60
C LEU A 348 -14.28 0.40 4.05
N ASP A 349 -13.39 1.36 3.81
CA ASP A 349 -11.98 1.08 3.49
C ASP A 349 -11.21 0.95 4.81
N ALA A 350 -11.28 -0.24 5.40
CA ALA A 350 -10.89 -0.44 6.79
C ALA A 350 -9.37 -0.35 7.00
N PRO A 351 -8.92 0.20 8.15
CA PRO A 351 -7.51 0.16 8.52
C PRO A 351 -7.03 -1.29 8.59
N CYS A 352 -5.91 -1.59 7.91
CA CYS A 352 -5.42 -2.96 7.75
C CYS A 352 -3.89 -3.04 7.86
N SER A 353 -3.35 -4.26 7.78
CA SER A 353 -1.90 -4.47 7.81
C SER A 353 -1.17 -3.84 6.62
N GLY A 354 -1.84 -3.67 5.49
CA GLY A 354 -1.28 -3.13 4.25
C GLY A 354 -0.37 -4.11 3.50
N LEU A 355 -0.44 -5.40 3.82
CA LEU A 355 0.45 -6.42 3.25
C LEU A 355 0.20 -6.73 1.77
N GLY A 356 -0.84 -6.17 1.16
CA GLY A 356 -1.04 -6.17 -0.29
C GLY A 356 -0.31 -5.03 -1.03
N THR A 357 0.38 -4.14 -0.31
CA THR A 357 1.01 -2.93 -0.89
C THR A 357 2.54 -2.93 -0.78
N LEU A 358 3.17 -4.07 -0.55
CA LEU A 358 4.60 -4.16 -0.20
C LEU A 358 5.55 -3.75 -1.32
N ALA A 359 5.12 -3.76 -2.57
CA ALA A 359 5.91 -3.22 -3.67
C ALA A 359 6.10 -1.69 -3.55
N SER A 360 5.04 -0.96 -3.14
CA SER A 360 5.05 0.50 -2.95
C SER A 360 5.37 0.93 -1.51
N ARG A 361 5.05 0.09 -0.53
CA ARG A 361 5.24 0.32 0.91
C ARG A 361 6.13 -0.78 1.53
N PRO A 362 7.38 -0.95 1.07
CA PRO A 362 8.25 -2.04 1.53
C PRO A 362 8.64 -1.93 3.02
N ASP A 363 8.53 -0.75 3.62
CA ASP A 363 8.71 -0.51 5.05
C ASP A 363 7.75 -1.34 5.92
N LEU A 364 6.54 -1.60 5.44
CA LEU A 364 5.52 -2.37 6.18
C LEU A 364 5.98 -3.80 6.50
N ARG A 365 6.83 -4.43 5.67
CA ARG A 365 7.41 -5.76 5.97
C ARG A 365 8.08 -5.79 7.33
N TRP A 366 8.77 -4.70 7.69
CA TRP A 366 9.63 -4.60 8.87
C TRP A 366 8.93 -4.00 10.07
N ARG A 367 7.80 -3.31 9.83
CA ARG A 367 7.00 -2.64 10.86
C ARG A 367 5.85 -3.50 11.37
N ARG A 368 5.36 -4.43 10.57
CA ARG A 368 4.27 -5.34 10.94
C ARG A 368 4.80 -6.59 11.62
N ARG A 369 3.96 -7.13 12.49
CA ARG A 369 4.15 -8.40 13.18
C ARG A 369 2.88 -9.24 13.08
N ALA A 370 2.97 -10.56 13.24
CA ALA A 370 1.80 -11.44 13.21
C ALA A 370 0.69 -11.04 14.19
N GLY A 371 1.05 -10.46 15.36
CA GLY A 371 0.08 -9.91 16.32
C GLY A 371 -0.73 -8.75 15.80
N ASP A 372 -0.15 -7.92 14.91
CA ASP A 372 -0.87 -6.78 14.32
C ASP A 372 -1.98 -7.22 13.39
N VAL A 373 -1.77 -8.29 12.61
CA VAL A 373 -2.79 -8.87 11.73
C VAL A 373 -4.02 -9.28 12.55
N ARG A 374 -3.82 -10.00 13.66
CA ARG A 374 -4.92 -10.42 14.55
C ARG A 374 -5.65 -9.24 15.20
N ARG A 375 -4.90 -8.25 15.68
CA ARG A 375 -5.47 -7.03 16.30
C ARG A 375 -6.30 -6.24 15.28
N LEU A 376 -5.77 -6.06 14.07
CA LEU A 376 -6.48 -5.34 12.99
C LEU A 376 -7.72 -6.09 12.53
N ALA A 377 -7.66 -7.42 12.39
CA ALA A 377 -8.83 -8.23 12.06
C ALA A 377 -9.95 -8.11 13.11
N THR A 378 -9.61 -7.93 14.41
CA THR A 378 -10.61 -7.66 15.45
C THR A 378 -11.24 -6.29 15.25
N LEU A 379 -10.43 -5.24 15.09
CA LEU A 379 -10.92 -3.89 14.82
C LEU A 379 -11.80 -3.83 13.56
N GLN A 380 -11.41 -4.52 12.49
CA GLN A 380 -12.17 -4.58 11.24
C GLN A 380 -13.54 -5.22 11.41
N ARG A 381 -13.68 -6.25 12.27
CA ARG A 381 -14.99 -6.84 12.59
C ARG A 381 -15.90 -5.83 13.32
N ASP A 382 -15.33 -5.10 14.27
CA ASP A 382 -16.08 -4.09 15.02
C ASP A 382 -16.51 -2.94 14.10
N LEU A 383 -15.60 -2.46 13.23
CA LEU A 383 -15.87 -1.44 12.23
C LEU A 383 -16.92 -1.91 11.20
N LEU A 384 -16.86 -3.17 10.74
CA LEU A 384 -17.84 -3.72 9.80
C LEU A 384 -19.24 -3.79 10.43
N ALA A 385 -19.32 -4.20 11.70
CA ALA A 385 -20.59 -4.21 12.43
C ALA A 385 -21.16 -2.79 12.62
N ALA A 386 -20.32 -1.81 12.95
CA ALA A 386 -20.70 -0.41 13.08
C ALA A 386 -21.15 0.19 11.73
N ALA A 387 -20.40 -0.05 10.66
CA ALA A 387 -20.73 0.38 9.30
C ALA A 387 -22.06 -0.22 8.82
N ALA A 388 -22.33 -1.49 9.13
CA ALA A 388 -23.58 -2.14 8.79
C ALA A 388 -24.81 -1.47 9.45
N ALA A 389 -24.68 -0.94 10.66
CA ALA A 389 -25.77 -0.22 11.33
C ALA A 389 -26.16 1.07 10.58
N LEU A 390 -25.24 1.68 9.83
CA LEU A 390 -25.45 2.92 9.09
C LEU A 390 -26.21 2.71 7.77
N VAL A 391 -26.21 1.48 7.22
CA VAL A 391 -26.80 1.16 5.91
C VAL A 391 -28.32 1.16 5.99
N ALA A 392 -28.94 1.85 5.06
CA ALA A 392 -30.41 1.86 4.90
C ALA A 392 -30.95 0.47 4.51
N PRO A 393 -32.21 0.13 4.82
CA PRO A 393 -32.87 -1.04 4.23
C PRO A 393 -32.78 -1.00 2.69
N GLY A 394 -32.36 -2.09 2.06
CA GLY A 394 -32.09 -2.16 0.62
C GLY A 394 -30.77 -1.54 0.16
N GLY A 395 -30.01 -0.90 1.06
CA GLY A 395 -28.71 -0.31 0.79
C GLY A 395 -27.59 -1.33 0.76
N ALA A 396 -26.38 -0.87 0.39
CA ALA A 396 -25.19 -1.70 0.24
C ALA A 396 -24.02 -1.21 1.09
N LEU A 397 -23.25 -2.18 1.62
CA LEU A 397 -21.99 -1.99 2.33
C LEU A 397 -20.87 -2.66 1.56
N THR A 398 -19.89 -1.88 1.11
CA THR A 398 -18.67 -2.40 0.51
C THR A 398 -17.56 -2.36 1.55
N TYR A 399 -17.02 -3.54 1.87
CA TYR A 399 -15.83 -3.71 2.69
C TYR A 399 -14.61 -3.84 1.79
N SER A 400 -13.57 -3.03 2.03
CA SER A 400 -12.31 -3.13 1.31
C SER A 400 -11.10 -3.03 2.23
N VAL A 401 -10.04 -3.77 1.91
CA VAL A 401 -8.75 -3.72 2.61
C VAL A 401 -7.60 -3.95 1.63
N CYS A 402 -6.48 -3.24 1.82
CA CYS A 402 -5.27 -3.42 1.03
C CYS A 402 -4.32 -4.47 1.64
N THR A 403 -4.86 -5.64 1.96
CA THR A 403 -4.14 -6.79 2.52
C THR A 403 -4.61 -8.09 1.89
N LEU A 404 -3.83 -9.14 2.04
CA LEU A 404 -4.11 -10.46 1.45
C LEU A 404 -4.28 -11.55 2.51
N THR A 405 -4.14 -11.22 3.80
CA THR A 405 -4.24 -12.20 4.89
C THR A 405 -5.69 -12.66 5.08
N ARG A 406 -5.92 -13.96 5.18
CA ARG A 406 -7.25 -14.54 5.39
C ARG A 406 -7.95 -13.95 6.62
N ALA A 407 -7.18 -13.66 7.67
CA ALA A 407 -7.71 -13.09 8.92
C ALA A 407 -8.39 -11.73 8.73
N GLU A 408 -7.85 -10.87 7.84
CA GLU A 408 -8.33 -9.51 7.58
C GLU A 408 -9.28 -9.43 6.36
N THR A 409 -9.44 -10.50 5.60
CA THR A 409 -10.26 -10.60 4.39
C THR A 409 -11.50 -11.45 4.65
N LEU A 410 -11.53 -12.69 4.11
CA LEU A 410 -12.62 -13.65 4.30
C LEU A 410 -13.00 -13.82 5.78
N GLY A 411 -12.02 -13.91 6.68
CA GLY A 411 -12.26 -14.14 8.10
C GLY A 411 -13.04 -13.00 8.80
N VAL A 412 -13.07 -11.80 8.25
CA VAL A 412 -13.89 -10.69 8.75
C VAL A 412 -15.31 -10.82 8.21
N VAL A 413 -15.48 -10.96 6.90
CA VAL A 413 -16.79 -10.98 6.24
C VAL A 413 -17.59 -12.23 6.60
N ASP A 414 -16.97 -13.42 6.54
CA ASP A 414 -17.63 -14.69 6.85
C ASP A 414 -18.14 -14.73 8.29
N ARG A 415 -17.37 -14.18 9.25
CA ARG A 415 -17.81 -14.08 10.65
C ARG A 415 -18.98 -13.10 10.83
N PHE A 416 -18.97 -11.98 10.11
CA PHE A 416 -20.07 -11.03 10.12
C PHE A 416 -21.36 -11.71 9.64
N LEU A 417 -21.32 -12.37 8.50
CA LEU A 417 -22.49 -13.08 7.94
C LEU A 417 -22.97 -14.21 8.85
N ALA A 418 -22.06 -15.01 9.41
CA ALA A 418 -22.41 -16.09 10.33
C ALA A 418 -23.00 -15.57 11.66
N GLY A 419 -22.56 -14.41 12.16
CA GLY A 419 -23.12 -13.76 13.34
C GLY A 419 -24.56 -13.31 13.09
N ARG A 420 -24.82 -12.63 11.98
CA ARG A 420 -26.16 -12.15 11.61
C ARG A 420 -27.15 -13.30 11.39
N ALA A 421 -26.73 -14.39 10.75
CA ALA A 421 -27.58 -15.55 10.57
C ALA A 421 -28.00 -16.22 11.90
N ARG A 422 -27.16 -16.15 12.95
CA ARG A 422 -27.50 -16.64 14.29
C ARG A 422 -28.47 -15.71 15.01
N ASP A 423 -28.29 -14.40 14.91
CA ASP A 423 -29.18 -13.40 15.50
C ASP A 423 -30.59 -13.52 14.91
N ASP A 424 -30.71 -13.68 13.59
CA ASP A 424 -31.97 -13.90 12.87
C ASP A 424 -32.65 -15.21 13.31
N ALA A 425 -31.89 -16.31 13.43
CA ALA A 425 -32.42 -17.60 13.89
C ALA A 425 -32.86 -17.59 15.36
N ALA A 426 -32.26 -16.78 16.20
CA ALA A 426 -32.61 -16.63 17.62
C ALA A 426 -33.83 -15.70 17.85
N GLY A 427 -34.32 -15.04 16.81
CA GLY A 427 -35.44 -14.07 16.92
C GLY A 427 -35.12 -12.85 17.79
N SER A 428 -33.85 -12.51 17.96
CA SER A 428 -33.39 -11.49 18.93
C SER A 428 -33.56 -10.05 18.44
N GLY A 429 -34.47 -9.79 17.49
CA GLY A 429 -34.79 -8.44 16.99
C GLY A 429 -35.39 -8.45 15.58
N PRO A 430 -35.67 -7.29 14.98
CA PRO A 430 -36.09 -7.24 13.58
C PRO A 430 -34.99 -7.86 12.72
N SER A 431 -35.38 -8.88 11.94
CA SER A 431 -34.45 -9.57 11.00
C SER A 431 -33.74 -8.55 10.14
N THR A 432 -32.42 -8.45 10.31
CA THR A 432 -31.56 -7.63 9.44
C THR A 432 -30.73 -8.59 8.59
N ALA A 433 -31.42 -9.35 7.73
CA ALA A 433 -30.75 -10.28 6.83
C ALA A 433 -29.82 -9.53 5.88
N TRP A 434 -28.64 -10.11 5.69
CA TRP A 434 -27.61 -9.61 4.78
C TRP A 434 -27.35 -10.64 3.70
N THR A 435 -27.23 -10.20 2.46
CA THR A 435 -26.80 -11.03 1.33
C THR A 435 -25.45 -10.57 0.82
N LEU A 436 -24.67 -11.51 0.30
CA LEU A 436 -23.39 -11.22 -0.34
C LEU A 436 -23.63 -11.14 -1.85
N ASP A 437 -23.20 -10.03 -2.48
CA ASP A 437 -23.21 -9.92 -3.93
C ASP A 437 -22.13 -10.80 -4.57
N ASP A 438 -22.42 -11.44 -5.68
CA ASP A 438 -21.43 -12.20 -6.46
C ASP A 438 -20.56 -11.24 -7.29
N LEU A 439 -19.58 -10.64 -6.65
CA LEU A 439 -18.64 -9.74 -7.32
C LEU A 439 -17.74 -10.48 -8.30
N GLY A 440 -17.44 -11.75 -8.08
CA GLY A 440 -16.60 -12.52 -8.99
C GLY A 440 -17.29 -12.82 -10.32
N ALA A 441 -18.63 -12.86 -10.37
CA ALA A 441 -19.38 -12.90 -11.63
C ALA A 441 -19.32 -11.57 -12.37
N ALA A 442 -19.40 -10.44 -11.63
CA ALA A 442 -19.33 -9.10 -12.20
C ALA A 442 -17.90 -8.71 -12.64
N TYR A 443 -16.88 -9.20 -11.93
CA TYR A 443 -15.47 -8.88 -12.13
C TYR A 443 -14.61 -10.16 -12.26
N PRO A 444 -14.79 -10.98 -13.28
CA PRO A 444 -14.21 -12.33 -13.38
C PRO A 444 -12.68 -12.34 -13.37
N ALA A 445 -12.02 -11.32 -13.92
CA ALA A 445 -10.57 -11.17 -13.90
C ALA A 445 -9.99 -11.09 -12.48
N TYR A 446 -10.76 -10.58 -11.52
CA TYR A 446 -10.34 -10.37 -10.14
C TYR A 446 -11.02 -11.32 -9.15
N ARG A 447 -11.62 -12.39 -9.63
CA ARG A 447 -12.31 -13.38 -8.81
C ARG A 447 -11.38 -13.93 -7.75
N HIS A 448 -11.83 -13.95 -6.49
CA HIS A 448 -11.05 -14.48 -5.38
C HIS A 448 -10.91 -16.02 -5.50
N PRO A 449 -9.67 -16.57 -5.38
CA PRO A 449 -9.42 -17.98 -5.66
C PRO A 449 -10.14 -18.95 -4.71
N ALA A 450 -10.31 -18.60 -3.45
CA ALA A 450 -10.94 -19.48 -2.46
C ALA A 450 -12.45 -19.28 -2.34
N ASN A 451 -13.01 -18.13 -2.70
CA ASN A 451 -14.46 -17.87 -2.68
C ASN A 451 -14.81 -16.89 -3.80
N GLY A 452 -15.42 -17.41 -4.84
CA GLY A 452 -15.72 -16.68 -6.07
C GLY A 452 -16.68 -15.49 -5.92
N ALA A 453 -17.38 -15.33 -4.81
CA ALA A 453 -18.24 -14.17 -4.55
C ALA A 453 -17.45 -12.90 -4.21
N TYR A 454 -16.18 -13.01 -3.85
CA TYR A 454 -15.30 -11.88 -3.55
C TYR A 454 -14.42 -11.50 -4.73
N VAL A 455 -13.94 -10.26 -4.70
CA VAL A 455 -12.91 -9.75 -5.61
C VAL A 455 -11.60 -9.59 -4.85
N GLN A 456 -10.50 -10.03 -5.48
CA GLN A 456 -9.15 -9.85 -4.98
C GLN A 456 -8.19 -9.52 -6.12
N THR A 457 -7.52 -8.38 -6.04
CA THR A 457 -6.33 -8.11 -6.85
C THR A 457 -5.10 -8.69 -6.19
N LEU A 458 -4.17 -9.23 -6.98
CA LEU A 458 -2.92 -9.86 -6.53
C LEU A 458 -1.72 -9.20 -7.24
N PRO A 459 -0.69 -8.74 -6.51
CA PRO A 459 0.50 -8.15 -7.12
C PRO A 459 1.18 -9.06 -8.15
N SER A 460 1.15 -10.38 -7.93
CA SER A 460 1.77 -11.38 -8.82
C SER A 460 0.98 -11.65 -10.10
N ARG A 461 -0.34 -11.48 -10.09
CA ARG A 461 -1.23 -11.75 -11.22
C ARG A 461 -1.60 -10.47 -11.98
N ASP A 462 -1.94 -9.42 -11.24
CA ASP A 462 -2.59 -8.22 -11.78
C ASP A 462 -1.64 -7.03 -11.91
N GLU A 463 -0.38 -7.20 -11.48
CA GLU A 463 0.65 -6.14 -11.51
C GLU A 463 0.21 -4.82 -10.87
N THR A 464 -0.63 -4.92 -9.85
CA THR A 464 -1.11 -3.80 -9.03
C THR A 464 -1.09 -4.16 -7.55
N THR A 465 -1.48 -3.23 -6.68
CA THR A 465 -1.58 -3.50 -5.24
C THR A 465 -2.63 -4.57 -4.95
N GLY A 466 -2.36 -5.42 -3.98
CA GLY A 466 -3.32 -6.41 -3.48
C GLY A 466 -4.44 -5.75 -2.69
N PHE A 467 -5.66 -5.92 -3.16
CA PHE A 467 -6.89 -5.48 -2.51
C PHE A 467 -7.88 -6.62 -2.42
N PHE A 468 -8.60 -6.68 -1.32
CA PHE A 468 -9.77 -7.53 -1.16
C PHE A 468 -11.01 -6.65 -1.08
N VAL A 469 -12.09 -7.06 -1.78
CA VAL A 469 -13.37 -6.34 -1.78
C VAL A 469 -14.52 -7.32 -1.65
N ALA A 470 -15.44 -7.01 -0.75
CA ALA A 470 -16.72 -7.69 -0.58
C ALA A 470 -17.86 -6.67 -0.56
N ARG A 471 -18.99 -6.96 -1.19
CA ARG A 471 -20.18 -6.12 -1.14
C ARG A 471 -21.36 -6.88 -0.54
N LEU A 472 -21.92 -6.30 0.50
CA LEU A 472 -23.01 -6.82 1.28
C LEU A 472 -24.26 -5.97 1.03
N ARG A 473 -25.42 -6.58 0.88
CA ARG A 473 -26.72 -5.88 0.78
C ARG A 473 -27.55 -6.13 2.01
N ARG A 474 -28.09 -5.06 2.56
CA ARG A 474 -29.10 -5.15 3.61
C ARG A 474 -30.44 -5.46 2.99
N VAL A 475 -31.03 -6.60 3.35
CA VAL A 475 -32.38 -6.98 2.89
C VAL A 475 -33.41 -5.98 3.44
N THR A 476 -34.43 -5.66 2.65
CA THR A 476 -35.50 -4.69 2.99
C THR A 476 -36.42 -5.24 4.07
#